data_87f0588c6505228de38650b532e4a109
#
_entry.id   87f0588c6505228de38650b532e4a109
#
_cell.length_a   1.000
_cell.length_b   1.000
_cell.length_c   1.000
_cell.angle_alpha   90.00
_cell.angle_beta   90.00
_cell.angle_gamma   90.00
#
_symmetry.space_group_name_H-M   'P 1'
#
loop_
_entity.id
_entity.type
_entity.pdbx_description
1 polymer ?
#
loop_
_entity_poly.entity_id
_entity_poly.type
_entity_poly.pdbx_seq_one_letter_code
_entity_poly.pdbx_strand_id
1 'polypeptide(L)'
;MESYIYPIVIFIVMGVIFGVLLTVLSKVFAVKTDPRTEQITEALPGANCGACGFAGCADYADAIVTKGAPMNACLPGGAGSASAIGKIMGAEVTAAEKKLPVIHCSGDCDAMQQKFTFDGVQTCASAKRFYGGTGACMHGCLGLGDCASVCPEGCITIKNGLAAFCTEQCISCGKCAKVCPNGLIELRSIKKKVDVRCSSKDIGAAAVKACKNSCIACSKCVKICKFGAIEIKDAHAVIDYDKCVSCGMCAKECPRGCIVNLRKPVVKVEAGSAIQ
;
A
#
# COMPACT_ATOMS: atom_id res chain seq x y z
N MET A 1 -4.07 66.63 13.01
CA MET A 1 -3.50 65.43 13.72
C MET A 1 -4.55 64.55 14.34
N GLU A 2 -5.67 65.07 14.81
CA GLU A 2 -6.77 64.28 15.40
C GLU A 2 -7.42 63.27 14.43
N SER A 3 -7.50 63.61 13.13
CA SER A 3 -8.15 62.73 12.13
C SER A 3 -7.49 61.35 11.94
N TYR A 4 -6.22 61.20 12.31
CA TYR A 4 -5.49 59.93 12.18
C TYR A 4 -5.43 59.14 13.51
N ILE A 5 -5.68 59.78 14.65
CA ILE A 5 -5.59 59.17 15.96
C ILE A 5 -6.78 58.25 16.18
N TYR A 6 -8.00 58.63 15.79
CA TYR A 6 -9.21 57.84 15.96
C TYR A 6 -9.12 56.45 15.27
N PRO A 7 -8.74 56.33 13.99
CA PRO A 7 -8.59 55.05 13.36
C PRO A 7 -7.58 54.14 14.08
N ILE A 8 -6.41 54.68 14.48
CA ILE A 8 -5.36 53.94 15.17
C ILE A 8 -5.89 53.39 16.51
N VAL A 9 -6.58 54.24 17.29
CA VAL A 9 -7.13 53.83 18.56
C VAL A 9 -8.18 52.71 18.37
N ILE A 10 -9.06 52.85 17.37
CA ILE A 10 -10.06 51.82 17.04
C ILE A 10 -9.39 50.48 16.70
N PHE A 11 -8.37 50.51 15.85
CA PHE A 11 -7.64 49.25 15.51
C PHE A 11 -6.95 48.61 16.73
N ILE A 12 -6.36 49.43 17.61
CA ILE A 12 -5.73 48.90 18.85
C ILE A 12 -6.80 48.27 19.73
N VAL A 13 -7.92 48.94 19.97
CA VAL A 13 -9.01 48.43 20.80
C VAL A 13 -9.59 47.15 20.21
N MET A 14 -9.85 47.11 18.91
CA MET A 14 -10.31 45.92 18.20
C MET A 14 -9.32 44.77 18.34
N GLY A 15 -8.01 45.05 18.15
CA GLY A 15 -6.96 44.06 18.30
C GLY A 15 -6.90 43.44 19.70
N VAL A 16 -7.03 44.27 20.74
CA VAL A 16 -7.09 43.79 22.13
C VAL A 16 -8.34 42.95 22.38
N ILE A 17 -9.49 43.39 21.93
CA ILE A 17 -10.77 42.66 22.08
C ILE A 17 -10.67 41.28 21.43
N PHE A 18 -10.23 41.22 20.16
CA PHE A 18 -10.08 39.94 19.47
C PHE A 18 -8.99 39.05 20.09
N GLY A 19 -7.88 39.62 20.55
CA GLY A 19 -6.83 38.89 21.25
C GLY A 19 -7.30 38.23 22.53
N VAL A 20 -8.06 38.98 23.35
CA VAL A 20 -8.66 38.45 24.57
C VAL A 20 -9.73 37.40 24.25
N LEU A 21 -10.60 37.66 23.28
CA LEU A 21 -11.62 36.73 22.83
C LEU A 21 -11.01 35.40 22.38
N LEU A 22 -10.01 35.43 21.50
CA LEU A 22 -9.32 34.26 21.02
C LEU A 22 -8.63 33.47 22.15
N THR A 23 -8.03 34.19 23.11
CA THR A 23 -7.37 33.56 24.25
C THR A 23 -8.38 32.85 25.15
N VAL A 24 -9.53 33.47 25.42
CA VAL A 24 -10.61 32.87 26.21
C VAL A 24 -11.22 31.67 25.47
N LEU A 25 -11.54 31.82 24.19
CA LEU A 25 -12.05 30.71 23.37
C LEU A 25 -11.07 29.54 23.32
N SER A 26 -9.77 29.79 23.11
CA SER A 26 -8.72 28.77 23.12
C SER A 26 -8.67 28.00 24.44
N LYS A 27 -8.85 28.67 25.59
CA LYS A 27 -8.89 28.00 26.90
C LYS A 27 -10.19 27.24 27.14
N VAL A 28 -11.32 27.78 26.72
CA VAL A 28 -12.65 27.15 26.89
C VAL A 28 -12.81 25.91 26.01
N PHE A 29 -12.31 26.00 24.77
CA PHE A 29 -12.36 24.88 23.81
C PHE A 29 -11.10 24.02 23.82
N ALA A 30 -10.17 24.23 24.77
CA ALA A 30 -8.99 23.37 24.90
C ALA A 30 -9.44 21.93 25.17
N VAL A 31 -9.22 21.04 24.21
CA VAL A 31 -9.41 19.61 24.37
C VAL A 31 -8.35 19.11 25.35
N LYS A 32 -8.76 18.57 26.49
CA LYS A 32 -7.84 17.91 27.41
C LYS A 32 -7.37 16.61 26.78
N THR A 33 -6.18 16.60 26.20
CA THR A 33 -5.54 15.39 25.73
C THR A 33 -4.92 14.62 26.90
N ASP A 34 -5.13 13.32 26.95
CA ASP A 34 -4.47 12.45 27.90
C ASP A 34 -2.95 12.48 27.64
N PRO A 35 -2.08 12.67 28.65
CA PRO A 35 -0.63 12.71 28.45
C PRO A 35 -0.07 11.42 27.80
N ARG A 36 -0.77 10.30 27.93
CA ARG A 36 -0.41 9.04 27.28
C ARG A 36 -0.55 9.14 25.75
N THR A 37 -1.49 9.93 25.23
CA THR A 37 -1.67 10.13 23.78
C THR A 37 -0.43 10.76 23.16
N GLU A 38 0.18 11.74 23.83
CA GLU A 38 1.41 12.40 23.39
C GLU A 38 2.59 11.42 23.38
N GLN A 39 2.80 10.68 24.49
CA GLN A 39 3.83 9.66 24.59
C GLN A 39 3.70 8.56 23.53
N ILE A 40 2.47 8.12 23.24
CA ILE A 40 2.21 7.13 22.18
C ILE A 40 2.50 7.73 20.79
N THR A 41 2.14 9.00 20.57
CA THR A 41 2.43 9.69 19.30
C THR A 41 3.92 9.80 19.04
N GLU A 42 4.74 10.07 20.05
CA GLU A 42 6.20 10.09 19.98
C GLU A 42 6.80 8.69 19.73
N ALA A 43 6.19 7.64 20.28
CA ALA A 43 6.59 6.25 20.06
C ALA A 43 6.24 5.73 18.66
N LEU A 44 5.39 6.43 17.92
CA LEU A 44 5.01 6.11 16.56
C LEU A 44 5.99 6.73 15.53
N PRO A 45 6.17 6.13 14.33
CA PRO A 45 7.15 6.61 13.34
C PRO A 45 6.80 7.96 12.69
N GLY A 46 5.68 8.59 13.00
CA GLY A 46 5.27 9.88 12.46
C GLY A 46 4.94 9.91 10.94
N ALA A 47 4.94 8.78 10.28
CA ALA A 47 4.77 8.69 8.82
C ALA A 47 3.36 9.10 8.31
N ASN A 48 2.37 9.19 9.20
CA ASN A 48 0.97 9.55 8.89
C ASN A 48 0.41 8.84 7.64
N CYS A 49 0.79 7.55 7.46
CA CYS A 49 0.53 6.80 6.22
C CYS A 49 -0.90 6.24 6.13
N GLY A 50 -1.64 6.21 7.24
CA GLY A 50 -3.00 5.66 7.30
C GLY A 50 -3.08 4.13 7.12
N ALA A 51 -1.97 3.38 7.24
CA ALA A 51 -1.96 1.92 7.12
C ALA A 51 -2.68 1.20 8.26
N CYS A 52 -2.71 1.81 9.44
CA CYS A 52 -3.43 1.33 10.62
C CYS A 52 -4.96 1.55 10.54
N GLY A 53 -5.47 2.24 9.51
CA GLY A 53 -6.88 2.58 9.34
C GLY A 53 -7.29 3.92 9.95
N PHE A 54 -6.38 4.66 10.56
CA PHE A 54 -6.60 5.99 11.14
C PHE A 54 -6.03 7.09 10.24
N ALA A 55 -6.51 8.34 10.42
CA ALA A 55 -6.12 9.47 9.57
C ALA A 55 -4.63 9.84 9.72
N GLY A 56 -4.05 9.62 10.90
CA GLY A 56 -2.65 9.89 11.19
C GLY A 56 -2.19 9.21 12.48
N CYS A 57 -0.91 9.40 12.82
CA CYS A 57 -0.32 8.81 14.02
C CYS A 57 -0.98 9.35 15.30
N ALA A 58 -1.30 10.65 15.35
CA ALA A 58 -1.97 11.27 16.48
C ALA A 58 -3.41 10.73 16.66
N ASP A 59 -4.18 10.58 15.57
CA ASP A 59 -5.52 10.00 15.62
C ASP A 59 -5.50 8.53 16.09
N TYR A 60 -4.50 7.76 15.64
CA TYR A 60 -4.31 6.40 16.13
C TYR A 60 -3.93 6.35 17.61
N ALA A 61 -3.06 7.24 18.08
CA ALA A 61 -2.69 7.35 19.50
C ALA A 61 -3.89 7.69 20.37
N ASP A 62 -4.72 8.65 19.95
CA ASP A 62 -5.95 8.99 20.63
C ASP A 62 -6.94 7.80 20.66
N ALA A 63 -7.09 7.10 19.55
CA ALA A 63 -7.95 5.92 19.48
C ALA A 63 -7.49 4.78 20.38
N ILE A 64 -6.18 4.60 20.60
CA ILE A 64 -5.67 3.61 21.58
C ILE A 64 -6.12 3.97 22.99
N VAL A 65 -5.99 5.26 23.38
CA VAL A 65 -6.28 5.71 24.73
C VAL A 65 -7.78 5.80 25.00
N THR A 66 -8.54 6.34 24.04
CA THR A 66 -9.98 6.65 24.23
C THR A 66 -10.90 5.52 23.81
N LYS A 67 -10.58 4.77 22.76
CA LYS A 67 -11.44 3.76 22.13
C LYS A 67 -10.91 2.33 22.29
N GLY A 68 -9.74 2.13 22.93
CA GLY A 68 -9.15 0.81 23.08
C GLY A 68 -8.72 0.16 21.74
N ALA A 69 -8.28 0.96 20.78
CA ALA A 69 -7.81 0.44 19.49
C ALA A 69 -6.63 -0.53 19.66
N PRO A 70 -6.47 -1.52 18.77
CA PRO A 70 -5.35 -2.47 18.86
C PRO A 70 -3.98 -1.77 18.84
N MET A 71 -3.15 -2.03 19.85
CA MET A 71 -1.84 -1.37 20.04
C MET A 71 -0.77 -1.82 19.01
N ASN A 72 -1.05 -2.83 18.20
CA ASN A 72 -0.14 -3.41 17.20
C ASN A 72 -0.56 -3.12 15.74
N ALA A 73 -1.47 -2.19 15.49
CA ALA A 73 -1.94 -1.92 14.13
C ALA A 73 -0.94 -1.10 13.27
N CYS A 74 0.08 -0.48 13.89
CA CYS A 74 1.10 0.28 13.16
C CYS A 74 2.09 -0.66 12.46
N LEU A 75 1.91 -0.89 11.15
CA LEU A 75 2.81 -1.71 10.35
C LEU A 75 4.22 -1.08 10.17
N PRO A 76 4.36 0.22 9.86
CA PRO A 76 5.67 0.87 9.77
C PRO A 76 6.46 0.85 11.08
N GLY A 77 5.79 1.02 12.22
CA GLY A 77 6.42 0.99 13.54
C GLY A 77 6.83 -0.40 14.01
N GLY A 78 6.19 -1.44 13.47
CA GLY A 78 6.53 -2.84 13.74
C GLY A 78 6.57 -3.19 15.23
N ALA A 79 7.52 -4.06 15.58
CA ALA A 79 7.71 -4.53 16.97
C ALA A 79 8.13 -3.41 17.93
N GLY A 80 8.92 -2.44 17.48
CA GLY A 80 9.42 -1.35 18.30
C GLY A 80 8.30 -0.48 18.84
N SER A 81 7.45 0.06 17.95
CA SER A 81 6.31 0.88 18.37
C SER A 81 5.28 0.07 19.18
N ALA A 82 4.98 -1.18 18.79
CA ALA A 82 4.05 -2.03 19.54
C ALA A 82 4.53 -2.27 20.98
N SER A 83 5.82 -2.55 21.18
CA SER A 83 6.42 -2.72 22.51
C SER A 83 6.43 -1.43 23.34
N ALA A 84 6.76 -0.28 22.70
CA ALA A 84 6.74 1.01 23.38
C ALA A 84 5.32 1.41 23.82
N ILE A 85 4.33 1.24 22.95
CA ILE A 85 2.91 1.48 23.27
C ILE A 85 2.45 0.55 24.39
N GLY A 86 2.83 -0.74 24.34
CA GLY A 86 2.50 -1.71 25.37
C GLY A 86 3.03 -1.29 26.75
N LYS A 87 4.26 -0.77 26.83
CA LYS A 87 4.84 -0.24 28.06
C LYS A 87 4.06 0.96 28.60
N ILE A 88 3.65 1.90 27.75
CA ILE A 88 2.88 3.08 28.13
C ILE A 88 1.49 2.68 28.65
N MET A 89 0.86 1.70 28.01
CA MET A 89 -0.47 1.23 28.36
C MET A 89 -0.50 0.12 29.41
N GLY A 90 0.66 -0.41 29.83
CA GLY A 90 0.78 -1.46 30.82
C GLY A 90 0.32 -2.83 30.33
N ALA A 91 0.38 -3.12 29.04
CA ALA A 91 -0.08 -4.37 28.41
C ALA A 91 1.02 -5.03 27.59
N GLU A 92 1.07 -6.37 27.59
CA GLU A 92 1.93 -7.11 26.68
C GLU A 92 1.33 -7.11 25.27
N VAL A 93 2.10 -6.62 24.29
CA VAL A 93 1.64 -6.50 22.90
C VAL A 93 2.54 -7.33 21.99
N THR A 94 1.96 -8.29 21.30
CA THR A 94 2.64 -9.00 20.21
C THR A 94 2.72 -8.14 18.98
N ALA A 95 3.90 -7.99 18.41
CA ALA A 95 4.11 -7.19 17.20
C ALA A 95 3.30 -7.72 16.02
N ALA A 96 2.77 -6.80 15.23
CA ALA A 96 2.16 -7.15 13.95
C ALA A 96 3.22 -7.75 13.01
N GLU A 97 2.83 -8.77 12.27
CA GLU A 97 3.72 -9.40 11.31
C GLU A 97 4.06 -8.45 10.15
N LYS A 98 5.35 -8.33 9.80
CA LYS A 98 5.78 -7.51 8.67
C LYS A 98 5.12 -8.02 7.38
N LYS A 99 4.44 -7.11 6.68
CA LYS A 99 3.81 -7.37 5.38
C LYS A 99 4.62 -6.68 4.29
N LEU A 100 4.76 -7.31 3.14
CA LEU A 100 5.47 -6.76 1.99
C LEU A 100 4.53 -6.65 0.79
N PRO A 101 4.73 -5.63 -0.08
CA PRO A 101 3.94 -5.50 -1.29
C PRO A 101 4.29 -6.61 -2.27
N VAL A 102 3.26 -7.21 -2.84
CA VAL A 102 3.33 -8.20 -3.90
C VAL A 102 2.48 -7.73 -5.06
N ILE A 103 2.98 -7.90 -6.29
CA ILE A 103 2.22 -7.57 -7.48
C ILE A 103 1.60 -8.82 -8.12
N HIS A 104 0.31 -8.78 -8.37
CA HIS A 104 -0.44 -9.84 -9.05
C HIS A 104 -0.44 -9.64 -10.57
N CYS A 105 0.75 -9.41 -11.13
CA CYS A 105 1.00 -9.31 -12.57
C CYS A 105 2.44 -9.73 -12.88
N SER A 106 2.63 -10.45 -13.99
CA SER A 106 3.93 -10.73 -14.61
C SER A 106 3.92 -10.41 -16.12
N GLY A 107 2.98 -9.57 -16.54
CA GLY A 107 2.90 -9.06 -17.90
C GLY A 107 3.78 -7.84 -18.06
N ASP A 108 5.04 -8.07 -18.39
CA ASP A 108 6.00 -7.05 -18.81
C ASP A 108 5.83 -6.70 -20.30
N CYS A 109 6.66 -5.81 -20.83
CA CYS A 109 6.58 -5.39 -22.24
C CYS A 109 6.86 -6.53 -23.23
N ASP A 110 7.56 -7.59 -22.82
CA ASP A 110 7.87 -8.74 -23.67
C ASP A 110 6.73 -9.77 -23.69
N ALA A 111 5.98 -9.84 -22.59
CA ALA A 111 4.88 -10.79 -22.43
C ALA A 111 3.53 -10.23 -22.86
N MET A 112 3.29 -8.92 -22.71
CA MET A 112 2.01 -8.27 -22.98
C MET A 112 2.09 -7.44 -24.27
N GLN A 113 1.20 -7.70 -25.22
CA GLN A 113 1.07 -6.86 -26.42
C GLN A 113 0.53 -5.49 -26.09
N GLN A 114 1.03 -4.46 -26.76
CA GLN A 114 0.47 -3.11 -26.71
C GLN A 114 -0.61 -2.91 -27.77
N LYS A 115 -1.72 -2.27 -27.41
CA LYS A 115 -2.83 -1.92 -28.31
C LYS A 115 -2.60 -0.60 -29.02
N PHE A 116 -2.08 0.39 -28.30
CA PHE A 116 -1.82 1.75 -28.78
C PHE A 116 -0.77 2.44 -27.92
N THR A 117 -0.18 3.50 -28.42
CA THR A 117 0.68 4.41 -27.68
C THR A 117 -0.17 5.47 -26.97
N PHE A 118 0.03 5.70 -25.69
CA PHE A 118 -0.68 6.69 -24.91
C PHE A 118 0.16 7.99 -24.85
N ASP A 119 -0.35 9.03 -25.48
CA ASP A 119 0.27 10.36 -25.53
C ASP A 119 -0.57 11.37 -24.69
N GLY A 120 -0.66 11.11 -23.41
CA GLY A 120 -1.38 11.91 -22.43
C GLY A 120 -0.58 12.06 -21.15
N VAL A 121 -1.26 12.46 -20.06
CA VAL A 121 -0.64 12.54 -18.74
C VAL A 121 -0.14 11.14 -18.33
N GLN A 122 1.17 11.00 -18.20
CA GLN A 122 1.87 9.70 -17.98
C GLN A 122 1.63 9.17 -16.56
N THR A 123 0.38 8.83 -16.24
CA THR A 123 -0.04 8.18 -14.99
C THR A 123 -0.88 6.94 -15.28
N CYS A 124 -0.78 5.94 -14.40
CA CYS A 124 -1.60 4.73 -14.50
C CYS A 124 -3.09 5.07 -14.42
N ALA A 125 -3.47 6.01 -13.56
CA ALA A 125 -4.84 6.46 -13.39
C ALA A 125 -5.40 7.08 -14.69
N SER A 126 -4.62 7.90 -15.39
CA SER A 126 -5.02 8.51 -16.67
C SER A 126 -5.12 7.45 -17.77
N ALA A 127 -4.07 6.64 -17.95
CA ALA A 127 -4.05 5.61 -18.99
C ALA A 127 -5.18 4.58 -18.82
N LYS A 128 -5.56 4.22 -17.58
CA LYS A 128 -6.65 3.30 -17.29
C LYS A 128 -7.99 3.77 -17.84
N ARG A 129 -8.25 5.08 -17.91
CA ARG A 129 -9.50 5.64 -18.43
C ARG A 129 -9.67 5.43 -19.92
N PHE A 130 -8.57 5.21 -20.66
CA PHE A 130 -8.59 4.97 -22.10
C PHE A 130 -8.56 3.46 -22.39
N TYR A 131 -9.68 2.90 -22.72
CA TYR A 131 -9.86 1.47 -23.10
C TYR A 131 -9.22 0.47 -22.12
N GLY A 132 -9.16 0.82 -20.82
CA GLY A 132 -8.59 -0.03 -19.79
C GLY A 132 -7.05 -0.05 -19.74
N GLY A 133 -6.38 0.83 -20.49
CA GLY A 133 -4.93 0.97 -20.56
C GLY A 133 -4.34 0.53 -21.91
N THR A 134 -3.04 0.82 -22.08
CA THR A 134 -2.31 0.62 -23.35
C THR A 134 -2.07 -0.84 -23.69
N GLY A 135 -2.02 -1.73 -22.70
CA GLY A 135 -1.77 -3.16 -22.89
C GLY A 135 -3.00 -3.93 -23.36
N ALA A 136 -2.79 -5.04 -24.05
CA ALA A 136 -3.85 -5.95 -24.48
C ALA A 136 -4.62 -6.53 -23.28
N CYS A 137 -3.95 -6.77 -22.15
CA CYS A 137 -4.59 -7.15 -20.89
C CYS A 137 -5.06 -5.90 -20.14
N MET A 138 -6.37 -5.69 -20.03
CA MET A 138 -6.97 -4.55 -19.30
C MET A 138 -6.81 -4.64 -17.78
N HIS A 139 -6.40 -5.80 -17.26
CA HIS A 139 -6.21 -6.09 -15.85
C HIS A 139 -4.74 -6.10 -15.43
N GLY A 140 -3.82 -5.89 -16.38
CA GLY A 140 -2.37 -5.92 -16.15
C GLY A 140 -1.79 -4.64 -15.57
N CYS A 141 -0.50 -4.68 -15.24
CA CYS A 141 0.24 -3.48 -14.86
C CYS A 141 0.37 -2.53 -16.05
N LEU A 142 0.16 -1.24 -15.81
CA LEU A 142 0.26 -0.20 -16.85
C LEU A 142 1.67 0.38 -16.98
N GLY A 143 2.55 0.11 -15.99
CA GLY A 143 3.96 0.45 -16.08
C GLY A 143 4.30 1.94 -15.99
N LEU A 144 3.35 2.83 -15.66
CA LEU A 144 3.56 4.29 -15.64
C LEU A 144 3.99 4.86 -14.29
N GLY A 145 4.12 4.01 -13.24
CA GLY A 145 4.82 4.40 -12.03
C GLY A 145 4.03 5.13 -10.95
N ASP A 146 2.70 5.21 -10.98
CA ASP A 146 1.93 5.83 -9.88
C ASP A 146 2.26 5.24 -8.50
N CYS A 147 2.53 3.93 -8.43
CA CYS A 147 2.96 3.27 -7.20
C CYS A 147 4.36 3.70 -6.76
N ALA A 148 5.25 4.01 -7.70
CA ALA A 148 6.60 4.47 -7.41
C ALA A 148 6.60 5.92 -6.90
N SER A 149 5.78 6.80 -7.51
CA SER A 149 5.70 8.22 -7.13
C SER A 149 5.18 8.45 -5.70
N VAL A 150 4.35 7.55 -5.17
CA VAL A 150 3.80 7.66 -3.80
C VAL A 150 4.64 6.93 -2.75
N CYS A 151 5.72 6.25 -3.15
CA CYS A 151 6.55 5.50 -2.22
C CYS A 151 7.52 6.43 -1.47
N PRO A 152 7.37 6.63 -0.14
CA PRO A 152 8.23 7.54 0.61
C PRO A 152 9.68 7.05 0.69
N GLU A 153 9.90 5.72 0.61
CA GLU A 153 11.21 5.10 0.70
C GLU A 153 11.86 4.84 -0.68
N GLY A 154 11.21 5.24 -1.78
CA GLY A 154 11.74 4.96 -3.12
C GLY A 154 11.92 3.48 -3.48
N CYS A 155 11.26 2.58 -2.75
CA CYS A 155 11.45 1.13 -2.92
C CYS A 155 10.77 0.53 -4.15
N ILE A 156 10.23 1.33 -5.05
CA ILE A 156 9.49 0.83 -6.21
C ILE A 156 10.11 1.39 -7.48
N THR A 157 10.52 0.51 -8.37
CA THR A 157 11.03 0.87 -9.69
C THR A 157 10.18 0.22 -10.77
N ILE A 158 10.06 0.86 -11.92
CA ILE A 158 9.43 0.25 -13.09
C ILE A 158 10.52 -0.36 -13.95
N LYS A 159 10.47 -1.68 -14.12
CA LYS A 159 11.39 -2.44 -14.98
C LYS A 159 10.60 -3.13 -16.07
N ASN A 160 10.96 -2.87 -17.32
CA ASN A 160 10.30 -3.45 -18.48
C ASN A 160 8.76 -3.34 -18.43
N GLY A 161 8.24 -2.14 -18.01
CA GLY A 161 6.80 -1.89 -17.93
C GLY A 161 6.09 -2.55 -16.74
N LEU A 162 6.83 -3.14 -15.80
CA LEU A 162 6.29 -3.81 -14.61
C LEU A 162 6.88 -3.22 -13.33
N ALA A 163 6.05 -3.03 -12.29
CA ALA A 163 6.52 -2.57 -11.01
C ALA A 163 7.33 -3.66 -10.27
N ALA A 164 8.53 -3.29 -9.83
CA ALA A 164 9.43 -4.11 -9.03
C ALA A 164 9.62 -3.47 -7.64
N PHE A 165 9.62 -4.28 -6.59
CA PHE A 165 9.65 -3.84 -5.20
C PHE A 165 10.96 -4.24 -4.53
N CYS A 166 11.62 -3.27 -3.87
CA CYS A 166 12.67 -3.54 -2.89
C CYS A 166 12.03 -3.91 -1.55
N THR A 167 12.34 -5.09 -1.03
CA THR A 167 11.73 -5.60 0.20
C THR A 167 12.46 -5.16 1.47
N GLU A 168 13.72 -4.74 1.36
CA GLU A 168 14.59 -4.40 2.49
C GLU A 168 14.19 -3.07 3.13
N GLN A 169 14.01 -2.03 2.33
CA GLN A 169 13.69 -0.67 2.76
C GLN A 169 12.20 -0.42 2.94
N CYS A 170 11.35 -1.38 2.54
CA CYS A 170 9.90 -1.20 2.59
C CYS A 170 9.38 -1.12 4.03
N ILE A 171 8.71 -0.02 4.35
CA ILE A 171 8.05 0.24 5.64
C ILE A 171 6.61 -0.31 5.72
N SER A 172 6.13 -1.03 4.71
CA SER A 172 4.78 -1.64 4.69
C SER A 172 3.60 -0.65 4.78
N CYS A 173 3.78 0.60 4.34
CA CYS A 173 2.77 1.65 4.49
C CYS A 173 1.52 1.48 3.60
N GLY A 174 1.56 0.65 2.57
CA GLY A 174 0.41 0.34 1.71
C GLY A 174 -0.03 1.43 0.72
N LYS A 175 0.67 2.58 0.63
CA LYS A 175 0.32 3.66 -0.32
C LYS A 175 0.31 3.16 -1.77
N CYS A 176 1.26 2.30 -2.13
CA CYS A 176 1.34 1.71 -3.48
C CYS A 176 0.12 0.84 -3.84
N ALA A 177 -0.45 0.13 -2.85
CA ALA A 177 -1.66 -0.67 -3.07
C ALA A 177 -2.89 0.23 -3.27
N LYS A 178 -3.00 1.33 -2.52
CA LYS A 178 -4.12 2.28 -2.62
C LYS A 178 -4.16 3.04 -3.94
N VAL A 179 -2.99 3.37 -4.51
CA VAL A 179 -2.92 4.17 -5.74
C VAL A 179 -3.06 3.34 -7.01
N CYS A 180 -2.86 2.02 -6.95
CA CYS A 180 -2.93 1.16 -8.13
C CYS A 180 -4.35 1.09 -8.71
N PRO A 181 -4.61 1.61 -9.93
CA PRO A 181 -5.96 1.67 -10.48
C PRO A 181 -6.49 0.28 -10.89
N ASN A 182 -5.62 -0.72 -11.03
CA ASN A 182 -5.99 -2.12 -11.29
C ASN A 182 -5.98 -2.99 -10.03
N GLY A 183 -5.68 -2.44 -8.84
CA GLY A 183 -5.67 -3.19 -7.59
C GLY A 183 -4.69 -4.36 -7.57
N LEU A 184 -3.57 -4.26 -8.30
CA LEU A 184 -2.62 -5.35 -8.48
C LEU A 184 -1.64 -5.55 -7.31
N ILE A 185 -1.59 -4.61 -6.39
CA ILE A 185 -0.61 -4.62 -5.31
C ILE A 185 -1.31 -4.95 -4.01
N GLU A 186 -0.88 -6.01 -3.35
CA GLU A 186 -1.38 -6.47 -2.06
C GLU A 186 -0.24 -6.49 -1.04
N LEU A 187 -0.55 -6.12 0.20
CA LEU A 187 0.37 -6.28 1.33
C LEU A 187 0.18 -7.66 1.95
N ARG A 188 1.20 -8.49 1.87
CA ARG A 188 1.15 -9.86 2.37
C ARG A 188 2.28 -10.18 3.35
N SER A 189 1.99 -11.10 4.28
CA SER A 189 2.97 -11.64 5.23
C SER A 189 4.22 -12.16 4.53
N ILE A 190 5.40 -11.80 5.07
CA ILE A 190 6.71 -12.24 4.57
C ILE A 190 6.89 -13.77 4.64
N LYS A 191 6.12 -14.45 5.49
CA LYS A 191 6.16 -15.91 5.63
C LYS A 191 5.55 -16.63 4.44
N LYS A 192 4.62 -16.01 3.74
CA LYS A 192 3.97 -16.59 2.57
C LYS A 192 4.85 -16.39 1.33
N LYS A 193 5.28 -17.47 0.71
CA LYS A 193 6.34 -17.49 -0.32
C LYS A 193 5.86 -17.89 -1.71
N VAL A 194 4.57 -18.11 -1.90
CA VAL A 194 3.99 -18.49 -3.20
C VAL A 194 2.94 -17.49 -3.63
N ASP A 195 3.07 -17.00 -4.86
CA ASP A 195 2.21 -15.95 -5.42
C ASP A 195 1.62 -16.33 -6.76
N VAL A 196 0.37 -15.95 -6.97
CA VAL A 196 -0.22 -15.88 -8.30
C VAL A 196 0.05 -14.49 -8.88
N ARG A 197 0.79 -14.42 -9.97
CA ARG A 197 1.14 -13.17 -10.66
C ARG A 197 0.30 -12.97 -11.91
N CYS A 198 -0.99 -13.07 -11.76
CA CYS A 198 -1.96 -12.79 -12.82
C CYS A 198 -3.31 -12.45 -12.20
N SER A 199 -3.93 -11.38 -12.67
CA SER A 199 -5.29 -10.94 -12.30
C SER A 199 -6.17 -10.78 -13.53
N SER A 200 -5.81 -11.44 -14.65
CA SER A 200 -6.64 -11.40 -15.86
C SER A 200 -7.97 -12.07 -15.62
N LYS A 201 -9.02 -11.44 -16.15
CA LYS A 201 -10.39 -12.01 -16.18
C LYS A 201 -10.73 -12.64 -17.53
N ASP A 202 -9.77 -12.65 -18.47
CA ASP A 202 -9.91 -13.32 -19.74
C ASP A 202 -9.70 -14.82 -19.60
N ILE A 203 -10.37 -15.62 -20.46
CA ILE A 203 -10.33 -17.08 -20.41
C ILE A 203 -9.65 -17.64 -21.66
N GLY A 204 -8.90 -18.71 -21.48
CA GLY A 204 -8.38 -19.54 -22.57
C GLY A 204 -7.57 -18.77 -23.62
N ALA A 205 -7.98 -18.82 -24.88
CA ALA A 205 -7.25 -18.23 -26.00
C ALA A 205 -7.16 -16.69 -25.91
N ALA A 206 -8.19 -16.00 -25.40
CA ALA A 206 -8.18 -14.55 -25.21
C ALA A 206 -7.09 -14.14 -24.21
N ALA A 207 -7.00 -14.82 -23.08
CA ALA A 207 -5.96 -14.58 -22.08
C ALA A 207 -4.55 -14.78 -22.65
N VAL A 208 -4.33 -15.86 -23.43
CA VAL A 208 -3.03 -16.15 -24.06
C VAL A 208 -2.66 -15.09 -25.10
N LYS A 209 -3.64 -14.63 -25.90
CA LYS A 209 -3.43 -13.59 -26.91
C LYS A 209 -3.06 -12.25 -26.25
N ALA A 210 -3.69 -11.93 -25.11
CA ALA A 210 -3.42 -10.68 -24.40
C ALA A 210 -2.06 -10.66 -23.70
N CYS A 211 -1.64 -11.80 -23.13
CA CYS A 211 -0.38 -11.88 -22.37
C CYS A 211 0.19 -13.31 -22.36
N LYS A 212 1.47 -13.45 -22.72
CA LYS A 212 2.19 -14.74 -22.70
C LYS A 212 2.23 -15.39 -21.31
N ASN A 213 2.23 -14.58 -20.23
CA ASN A 213 2.31 -15.03 -18.84
C ASN A 213 0.95 -15.13 -18.16
N SER A 214 -0.16 -15.08 -18.92
CA SER A 214 -1.51 -15.09 -18.35
C SER A 214 -1.91 -16.42 -17.74
N CYS A 215 -2.71 -16.39 -16.68
CA CYS A 215 -3.46 -17.55 -16.22
C CYS A 215 -4.55 -17.90 -17.24
N ILE A 216 -4.73 -19.19 -17.52
CA ILE A 216 -5.75 -19.71 -18.45
C ILE A 216 -6.85 -20.48 -17.71
N ALA A 217 -6.93 -20.33 -16.41
CA ALA A 217 -7.91 -21.02 -15.54
C ALA A 217 -7.94 -22.56 -15.71
N CYS A 218 -6.82 -23.20 -16.03
CA CYS A 218 -6.74 -24.65 -16.32
C CYS A 218 -6.91 -25.57 -15.10
N SER A 219 -7.04 -25.01 -13.91
CA SER A 219 -7.27 -25.73 -12.63
C SER A 219 -6.19 -26.76 -12.21
N LYS A 220 -5.04 -26.86 -12.92
CA LYS A 220 -3.96 -27.77 -12.52
C LYS A 220 -3.43 -27.45 -11.10
N CYS A 221 -3.26 -26.17 -10.77
CA CYS A 221 -2.84 -25.71 -9.44
C CYS A 221 -3.85 -26.07 -8.34
N VAL A 222 -5.15 -26.07 -8.66
CA VAL A 222 -6.21 -26.48 -7.72
C VAL A 222 -6.10 -27.97 -7.42
N LYS A 223 -5.98 -28.81 -8.48
CA LYS A 223 -5.90 -30.28 -8.36
C LYS A 223 -4.68 -30.76 -7.57
N ILE A 224 -3.53 -30.08 -7.70
CA ILE A 224 -2.30 -30.46 -7.01
C ILE A 224 -2.24 -29.94 -5.57
N CYS A 225 -3.10 -29.01 -5.17
CA CYS A 225 -3.07 -28.40 -3.85
C CYS A 225 -3.71 -29.33 -2.81
N LYS A 226 -2.89 -30.03 -2.03
CA LYS A 226 -3.35 -30.96 -0.97
C LYS A 226 -4.08 -30.24 0.18
N PHE A 227 -3.92 -28.94 0.31
CA PHE A 227 -4.47 -28.12 1.40
C PHE A 227 -5.76 -27.39 1.00
N GLY A 228 -6.25 -27.56 -0.24
CA GLY A 228 -7.43 -26.85 -0.73
C GLY A 228 -7.29 -25.32 -0.69
N ALA A 229 -6.04 -24.82 -0.75
CA ALA A 229 -5.73 -23.39 -0.60
C ALA A 229 -5.80 -22.60 -1.91
N ILE A 230 -6.20 -23.21 -3.03
CA ILE A 230 -6.24 -22.55 -4.33
C ILE A 230 -7.59 -22.81 -4.98
N GLU A 231 -8.19 -21.75 -5.46
CA GLU A 231 -9.43 -21.81 -6.24
C GLU A 231 -9.31 -20.96 -7.52
N ILE A 232 -10.21 -21.17 -8.48
CA ILE A 232 -10.33 -20.30 -9.64
C ILE A 232 -11.47 -19.33 -9.38
N LYS A 233 -11.14 -18.04 -9.31
CA LYS A 233 -12.10 -16.93 -9.23
C LYS A 233 -11.85 -15.98 -10.38
N ASP A 234 -12.89 -15.43 -10.97
CA ASP A 234 -12.81 -14.45 -12.07
C ASP A 234 -11.77 -14.83 -13.14
N ALA A 235 -11.78 -16.10 -13.59
CA ALA A 235 -10.91 -16.66 -14.62
C ALA A 235 -9.41 -16.74 -14.28
N HIS A 236 -9.00 -16.56 -13.02
CA HIS A 236 -7.62 -16.77 -12.60
C HIS A 236 -7.52 -17.52 -11.27
N ALA A 237 -6.34 -18.05 -10.98
CA ALA A 237 -6.08 -18.75 -9.72
C ALA A 237 -5.95 -17.73 -8.58
N VAL A 238 -6.59 -17.99 -7.45
CA VAL A 238 -6.48 -17.21 -6.21
C VAL A 238 -6.04 -18.12 -5.08
N ILE A 239 -5.10 -17.67 -4.24
CA ILE A 239 -4.58 -18.42 -3.11
C ILE A 239 -5.21 -17.88 -1.82
N ASP A 240 -5.85 -18.78 -1.07
CA ASP A 240 -6.22 -18.57 0.32
C ASP A 240 -4.97 -18.72 1.20
N TYR A 241 -4.44 -17.59 1.68
CA TYR A 241 -3.21 -17.60 2.45
C TYR A 241 -3.37 -18.11 3.87
N ASP A 242 -4.57 -18.26 4.40
CA ASP A 242 -4.79 -18.87 5.71
C ASP A 242 -4.56 -20.39 5.63
N LYS A 243 -4.98 -21.02 4.55
CA LYS A 243 -4.77 -22.45 4.27
C LYS A 243 -3.42 -22.75 3.64
N CYS A 244 -2.79 -21.78 2.96
CA CYS A 244 -1.57 -22.02 2.21
C CYS A 244 -0.34 -22.19 3.10
N VAL A 245 0.34 -23.32 2.99
CA VAL A 245 1.61 -23.62 3.70
C VAL A 245 2.85 -23.26 2.87
N SER A 246 2.69 -22.60 1.73
CA SER A 246 3.80 -22.18 0.84
C SER A 246 4.71 -23.33 0.35
N CYS A 247 4.18 -24.52 0.10
CA CYS A 247 4.96 -25.67 -0.38
C CYS A 247 5.50 -25.51 -1.80
N GLY A 248 4.86 -24.69 -2.65
CA GLY A 248 5.30 -24.38 -4.01
C GLY A 248 4.96 -25.43 -5.08
N MET A 249 4.18 -26.47 -4.78
CA MET A 249 3.78 -27.48 -5.77
C MET A 249 2.99 -26.87 -6.93
N CYS A 250 2.07 -25.94 -6.63
CA CYS A 250 1.27 -25.24 -7.63
C CYS A 250 2.12 -24.41 -8.61
N ALA A 251 3.25 -23.85 -8.14
CA ALA A 251 4.17 -23.12 -9.00
C ALA A 251 4.92 -24.04 -9.99
N LYS A 252 5.25 -25.27 -9.58
CA LYS A 252 5.88 -26.27 -10.45
C LYS A 252 4.94 -26.78 -11.54
N GLU A 253 3.67 -26.94 -11.21
CA GLU A 253 2.63 -27.49 -12.10
C GLU A 253 2.00 -26.45 -13.02
N CYS A 254 2.28 -25.16 -12.81
CA CYS A 254 1.68 -24.11 -13.61
C CYS A 254 2.27 -24.08 -15.04
N PRO A 255 1.52 -24.43 -16.10
CA PRO A 255 2.04 -24.49 -17.48
C PRO A 255 2.35 -23.11 -18.05
N ARG A 256 1.82 -22.04 -17.42
CA ARG A 256 2.02 -20.65 -17.84
C ARG A 256 3.05 -19.90 -16.98
N GLY A 257 3.58 -20.53 -15.94
CA GLY A 257 4.52 -19.90 -15.04
C GLY A 257 3.98 -18.70 -14.26
N CYS A 258 2.64 -18.51 -14.24
CA CYS A 258 2.03 -17.36 -13.56
C CYS A 258 1.97 -17.52 -12.03
N ILE A 259 2.32 -18.69 -11.48
CA ILE A 259 2.49 -18.91 -10.05
C ILE A 259 3.98 -18.98 -9.73
N VAL A 260 4.45 -18.12 -8.85
CA VAL A 260 5.87 -17.96 -8.53
C VAL A 260 6.14 -18.43 -7.10
N ASN A 261 7.26 -19.14 -6.90
CA ASN A 261 7.74 -19.51 -5.57
C ASN A 261 8.95 -18.63 -5.21
N LEU A 262 8.75 -17.71 -4.28
CA LEU A 262 9.73 -16.73 -3.81
C LEU A 262 10.80 -17.32 -2.86
N ARG A 263 10.76 -18.62 -2.56
CA ARG A 263 11.85 -19.31 -1.81
C ARG A 263 13.14 -19.41 -2.65
N LYS A 264 13.03 -19.38 -3.99
CA LYS A 264 14.18 -19.26 -4.88
C LYS A 264 14.47 -17.76 -5.06
N PRO A 265 15.75 -17.33 -5.05
CA PRO A 265 16.06 -15.92 -5.20
C PRO A 265 15.54 -15.42 -6.57
N VAL A 266 14.53 -14.58 -6.53
CA VAL A 266 14.18 -13.71 -7.63
C VAL A 266 15.30 -12.68 -7.69
N VAL A 267 15.93 -12.52 -8.85
CA VAL A 267 17.03 -11.61 -9.16
C VAL A 267 17.10 -10.41 -8.22
N LYS A 268 18.23 -10.25 -7.53
CA LYS A 268 18.52 -9.09 -6.68
C LYS A 268 18.33 -7.82 -7.49
N VAL A 269 17.39 -6.99 -7.09
CA VAL A 269 17.23 -5.65 -7.62
C VAL A 269 18.21 -4.78 -6.86
N GLU A 270 19.33 -4.43 -7.49
CA GLU A 270 20.25 -3.44 -6.95
C GLU A 270 19.55 -2.09 -6.89
N ALA A 271 19.57 -1.48 -5.71
CA ALA A 271 19.16 -0.09 -5.52
C ALA A 271 20.17 0.78 -6.27
N GLY A 272 19.76 1.35 -7.39
CA GLY A 272 20.66 2.14 -8.21
C GLY A 272 19.92 3.16 -9.08
N SER A 273 20.23 4.41 -8.82
CA SER A 273 20.02 5.64 -9.58
C SER A 273 18.60 6.22 -9.58
N ALA A 274 18.48 7.31 -8.81
CA ALA A 274 17.48 8.34 -8.97
C ALA A 274 17.45 8.80 -10.45
N ILE A 275 16.27 8.84 -11.02
CA ILE A 275 16.03 9.48 -12.31
C ILE A 275 16.11 10.99 -12.07
N GLN A 276 17.12 11.64 -12.68
CA GLN A 276 17.12 13.08 -12.91
C GLN A 276 16.08 13.45 -13.96
#